data_23a6bdc48eb12b5258c34c3e21ab5e68
#
_entry.id   23a6bdc48eb12b5258c34c3e21ab5e68
#
_cell.length_a   1.000
_cell.length_b   1.000
_cell.length_c   1.000
_cell.angle_alpha   90.00
_cell.angle_beta   90.00
_cell.angle_gamma   90.00
#
_symmetry.space_group_name_H-M   'P 1'
#
loop_
_entity.id
_entity.type
_entity.pdbx_description
1 polymer ?
#
loop_
_entity_poly.entity_id
_entity_poly.type
_entity_poly.pdbx_seq_one_letter_code
_entity_poly.pdbx_strand_id
1 'polypeptide(L)'
;MLLAAAGVVVTLVGVVLLLVMAAREGILTPPVRVVGGAAGSAALAAAASWVRRRPGGQIGSIALLATAASAAYFAVIAVTRLYAWVPLSVGLAMAFVVAAAAFLLAMRWDEKWLAIAIMVAVCVFAPFLTQGPGLALVAFLFVIQLVGVAPELTRRWDELGLARTVPVVLAATFWIDLDHSVQVPVMIGLIALTAVTTTLLTATVRPDARWGAAAYVSAWLPMWVFMIRADRSTWTLLALGATLVAALTWWALRHAGRELRLGALVVTVINALTLAFAMTTGPWLALPFLAAALVLFAAQGMTRQRIDGQLALGALGLAAVAQQVASPTIDLFYRGRAAELPASVAVSGLLMLTVAAVATWSVRGRAMPAPHVQMTLVGAGFIGLLGFVMSLITCLGRTPSGFFLVHLVITVGTMALAALVLVAGLTRPRHLSASMAWGLALLGCALLKLLMFDLAYMGAMTRAMTCVVAGLVLLAAGTTYARTYALASKEAKQPKASSEPHQERHV
;
A
#
# COMPACT_ATOMS: atom_id res chain seq x y z
N MET A 1 -28.94 11.82 -6.11
CA MET A 1 -27.55 12.20 -5.81
C MET A 1 -26.66 12.23 -7.05
N LEU A 2 -26.67 11.26 -7.95
CA LEU A 2 -25.84 11.25 -9.18
C LEU A 2 -26.08 12.46 -10.10
N LEU A 3 -27.34 12.88 -10.32
CA LEU A 3 -27.66 14.06 -11.14
C LEU A 3 -27.13 15.37 -10.53
N ALA A 4 -27.18 15.51 -9.21
CA ALA A 4 -26.63 16.70 -8.54
C ALA A 4 -25.09 16.71 -8.63
N ALA A 5 -24.43 15.56 -8.48
CA ALA A 5 -22.99 15.43 -8.67
C ALA A 5 -22.58 15.73 -10.11
N ALA A 6 -23.31 15.21 -11.11
CA ALA A 6 -23.07 15.49 -12.51
C ALA A 6 -23.27 16.98 -12.83
N GLY A 7 -24.30 17.63 -12.27
CA GLY A 7 -24.54 19.07 -12.41
C GLY A 7 -23.36 19.91 -11.84
N VAL A 8 -22.84 19.54 -10.67
CA VAL A 8 -21.67 20.21 -10.07
C VAL A 8 -20.44 20.07 -10.97
N VAL A 9 -20.16 18.86 -11.49
CA VAL A 9 -19.00 18.61 -12.37
C VAL A 9 -19.13 19.43 -13.65
N VAL A 10 -20.29 19.43 -14.31
CA VAL A 10 -20.53 20.19 -15.56
C VAL A 10 -20.39 21.70 -15.31
N THR A 11 -20.95 22.21 -14.21
CA THR A 11 -20.82 23.62 -13.84
C THR A 11 -19.36 24.00 -13.57
N LEU A 12 -18.60 23.13 -12.89
CA LEU A 12 -17.20 23.34 -12.58
C LEU A 12 -16.34 23.37 -13.85
N VAL A 13 -16.58 22.45 -14.78
CA VAL A 13 -15.96 22.44 -16.11
C VAL A 13 -16.29 23.72 -16.87
N GLY A 14 -17.56 24.17 -16.87
CA GLY A 14 -17.98 25.42 -17.52
C GLY A 14 -17.28 26.65 -16.94
N VAL A 15 -17.17 26.75 -15.62
CA VAL A 15 -16.46 27.84 -14.93
C VAL A 15 -14.96 27.81 -15.27
N VAL A 16 -14.33 26.65 -15.30
CA VAL A 16 -12.91 26.51 -15.66
C VAL A 16 -12.69 26.95 -17.12
N LEU A 17 -13.54 26.52 -18.04
CA LEU A 17 -13.46 26.92 -19.46
C LEU A 17 -13.63 28.44 -19.63
N LEU A 18 -14.57 29.04 -18.91
CA LEU A 18 -14.82 30.48 -18.91
C LEU A 18 -13.60 31.27 -18.39
N LEU A 19 -12.99 30.78 -17.30
CA LEU A 19 -11.76 31.35 -16.75
C LEU A 19 -10.57 31.22 -17.72
N VAL A 20 -10.45 30.07 -18.40
CA VAL A 20 -9.42 29.85 -19.44
C VAL A 20 -9.63 30.79 -20.63
N MET A 21 -10.86 30.99 -21.10
CA MET A 21 -11.17 31.94 -22.15
C MET A 21 -10.84 33.39 -21.74
N ALA A 22 -11.32 33.82 -20.56
CA ALA A 22 -11.02 35.16 -20.04
C ALA A 22 -9.51 35.39 -19.83
N ALA A 23 -8.76 34.32 -19.55
CA ALA A 23 -7.31 34.35 -19.44
C ALA A 23 -6.62 34.48 -20.82
N ARG A 24 -7.17 33.87 -21.89
CA ARG A 24 -6.66 33.96 -23.27
C ARG A 24 -6.93 35.29 -23.89
N GLU A 25 -8.10 35.88 -23.63
CA GLU A 25 -8.50 37.20 -24.10
C GLU A 25 -7.75 38.38 -23.41
N GLY A 26 -6.82 38.07 -22.48
CA GLY A 26 -6.02 39.08 -21.77
C GLY A 26 -6.79 39.89 -20.72
N ILE A 27 -8.08 39.63 -20.52
CA ILE A 27 -8.95 40.32 -19.54
C ILE A 27 -8.44 40.08 -18.11
N LEU A 28 -7.91 38.89 -17.83
CA LEU A 28 -7.35 38.52 -16.53
C LEU A 28 -5.82 38.68 -16.55
N THR A 29 -5.32 39.81 -16.11
CA THR A 29 -3.86 40.01 -15.89
C THR A 29 -3.35 39.07 -14.78
N PRO A 30 -2.05 38.70 -14.77
CA PRO A 30 -1.49 37.84 -13.73
C PRO A 30 -1.82 38.26 -12.30
N PRO A 31 -1.71 39.53 -11.89
CA PRO A 31 -2.12 39.98 -10.54
C PRO A 31 -3.59 39.73 -10.25
N VAL A 32 -4.48 40.00 -11.22
CA VAL A 32 -5.92 39.83 -11.07
C VAL A 32 -6.26 38.35 -10.84
N ARG A 33 -5.59 37.42 -11.53
CA ARG A 33 -5.76 35.97 -11.34
C ARG A 33 -5.38 35.52 -9.93
N VAL A 34 -4.24 36.00 -9.44
CA VAL A 34 -3.73 35.62 -8.10
C VAL A 34 -4.59 36.24 -7.01
N VAL A 35 -4.87 37.54 -7.08
CA VAL A 35 -5.70 38.24 -6.08
C VAL A 35 -7.13 37.71 -6.11
N GLY A 36 -7.70 37.46 -7.29
CA GLY A 36 -9.03 36.87 -7.45
C GLY A 36 -9.11 35.45 -6.90
N GLY A 37 -8.06 34.64 -7.14
CA GLY A 37 -7.96 33.27 -6.59
C GLY A 37 -7.86 33.28 -5.07
N ALA A 38 -7.04 34.16 -4.48
CA ALA A 38 -6.90 34.31 -3.05
C ALA A 38 -8.19 34.84 -2.40
N ALA A 39 -8.82 35.86 -2.99
CA ALA A 39 -10.09 36.40 -2.53
C ALA A 39 -11.22 35.37 -2.63
N GLY A 40 -11.29 34.63 -3.74
CA GLY A 40 -12.24 33.54 -3.94
C GLY A 40 -12.07 32.41 -2.92
N SER A 41 -10.81 32.03 -2.64
CA SER A 41 -10.47 31.06 -1.59
C SER A 41 -10.94 31.54 -0.20
N ALA A 42 -10.67 32.82 0.17
CA ALA A 42 -11.13 33.40 1.42
C ALA A 42 -12.66 33.45 1.51
N ALA A 43 -13.35 33.81 0.42
CA ALA A 43 -14.79 33.82 0.34
C ALA A 43 -15.40 32.41 0.51
N LEU A 44 -14.80 31.39 -0.11
CA LEU A 44 -15.22 29.99 0.07
C LEU A 44 -15.00 29.51 1.51
N ALA A 45 -13.90 29.89 2.16
CA ALA A 45 -13.65 29.55 3.57
C ALA A 45 -14.65 30.23 4.50
N ALA A 46 -15.00 31.50 4.23
CA ALA A 46 -16.05 32.23 4.94
C ALA A 46 -17.42 31.57 4.74
N ALA A 47 -17.75 31.22 3.47
CA ALA A 47 -18.99 30.50 3.15
C ALA A 47 -19.05 29.13 3.84
N ALA A 48 -17.95 28.38 3.89
CA ALA A 48 -17.85 27.13 4.63
C ALA A 48 -18.21 27.32 6.11
N SER A 49 -17.65 28.36 6.74
CA SER A 49 -17.91 28.68 8.14
C SER A 49 -19.36 29.08 8.39
N TRP A 50 -19.98 29.78 7.43
CA TRP A 50 -21.37 30.17 7.52
C TRP A 50 -22.33 28.99 7.32
N VAL A 51 -22.08 28.14 6.28
CA VAL A 51 -22.86 26.92 6.02
C VAL A 51 -22.79 25.95 7.20
N ARG A 52 -21.64 25.87 7.87
CA ARG A 52 -21.46 25.03 9.08
C ARG A 52 -22.44 25.37 10.20
N ARG A 53 -22.85 26.62 10.31
CA ARG A 53 -23.81 27.08 11.36
C ARG A 53 -25.26 26.72 11.05
N ARG A 54 -25.53 26.17 9.82
CA ARG A 54 -26.89 25.80 9.41
C ARG A 54 -27.17 24.33 9.71
N PRO A 55 -28.40 23.96 10.06
CA PRO A 55 -28.79 22.56 10.22
C PRO A 55 -28.50 21.77 8.93
N GLY A 56 -27.79 20.63 9.03
CA GLY A 56 -27.42 19.80 7.88
C GLY A 56 -26.26 20.32 7.02
N GLY A 57 -25.64 21.47 7.37
CA GLY A 57 -24.55 22.08 6.60
C GLY A 57 -23.16 21.41 6.75
N GLN A 58 -23.05 20.34 7.53
CA GLN A 58 -21.77 19.71 7.86
C GLN A 58 -20.99 19.23 6.61
N ILE A 59 -21.61 18.44 5.74
CA ILE A 59 -20.95 17.91 4.52
C ILE A 59 -20.60 19.05 3.56
N GLY A 60 -21.52 20.01 3.38
CA GLY A 60 -21.29 21.16 2.52
C GLY A 60 -20.14 22.06 3.01
N SER A 61 -20.02 22.27 4.32
CA SER A 61 -18.91 23.05 4.91
C SER A 61 -17.55 22.38 4.72
N ILE A 62 -17.46 21.06 4.83
CA ILE A 62 -16.24 20.30 4.59
C ILE A 62 -15.81 20.44 3.11
N ALA A 63 -16.75 20.24 2.17
CA ALA A 63 -16.46 20.37 0.74
C ALA A 63 -16.02 21.79 0.38
N LEU A 64 -16.70 22.83 0.88
CA LEU A 64 -16.34 24.23 0.64
C LEU A 64 -14.96 24.56 1.21
N LEU A 65 -14.60 24.10 2.40
CA LEU A 65 -13.29 24.36 2.98
C LEU A 65 -12.17 23.61 2.25
N ALA A 66 -12.41 22.38 1.84
CA ALA A 66 -11.45 21.62 1.02
C ALA A 66 -11.19 22.32 -0.33
N THR A 67 -12.25 22.83 -0.97
CA THR A 67 -12.13 23.62 -2.20
C THR A 67 -11.39 24.94 -1.97
N ALA A 68 -11.68 25.64 -0.88
CA ALA A 68 -11.00 26.88 -0.47
C ALA A 68 -9.50 26.64 -0.26
N ALA A 69 -9.13 25.60 0.48
CA ALA A 69 -7.74 25.25 0.73
C ALA A 69 -7.00 24.91 -0.58
N SER A 70 -7.62 24.12 -1.46
CA SER A 70 -7.06 23.78 -2.77
C SER A 70 -6.85 25.02 -3.65
N ALA A 71 -7.83 25.92 -3.70
CA ALA A 71 -7.72 27.19 -4.44
C ALA A 71 -6.60 28.08 -3.89
N ALA A 72 -6.45 28.16 -2.56
CA ALA A 72 -5.34 28.86 -1.92
C ALA A 72 -3.98 28.27 -2.29
N TYR A 73 -3.86 26.95 -2.29
CA TYR A 73 -2.63 26.27 -2.74
C TYR A 73 -2.30 26.57 -4.19
N PHE A 74 -3.29 26.54 -5.09
CA PHE A 74 -3.07 26.94 -6.49
C PHE A 74 -2.59 28.40 -6.61
N ALA A 75 -3.15 29.32 -5.82
CA ALA A 75 -2.68 30.70 -5.80
C ALA A 75 -1.22 30.79 -5.32
N VAL A 76 -0.83 30.05 -4.29
CA VAL A 76 0.56 29.98 -3.81
C VAL A 76 1.49 29.40 -4.87
N ILE A 77 1.11 28.32 -5.55
CA ILE A 77 1.88 27.73 -6.64
C ILE A 77 2.04 28.75 -7.78
N ALA A 78 0.97 29.46 -8.15
CA ALA A 78 1.01 30.47 -9.21
C ALA A 78 1.99 31.59 -8.87
N VAL A 79 1.93 32.17 -7.67
CA VAL A 79 2.83 33.24 -7.22
C VAL A 79 4.29 32.79 -7.18
N THR A 80 4.53 31.54 -6.74
CA THR A 80 5.89 31.04 -6.50
C THR A 80 6.50 30.45 -7.76
N ARG A 81 5.73 29.72 -8.59
CA ARG A 81 6.25 28.94 -9.71
C ARG A 81 5.89 29.49 -11.08
N LEU A 82 4.64 29.88 -11.28
CA LEU A 82 4.18 30.34 -12.58
C LEU A 82 4.67 31.78 -12.86
N TYR A 83 4.57 32.65 -11.86
CA TYR A 83 4.94 34.08 -12.01
C TYR A 83 6.28 34.42 -11.35
N ALA A 84 6.83 33.52 -10.50
CA ALA A 84 8.11 33.73 -9.80
C ALA A 84 8.21 35.08 -9.04
N TRP A 85 7.08 35.57 -8.48
CA TRP A 85 7.06 36.83 -7.75
C TRP A 85 7.70 36.70 -6.35
N VAL A 86 7.71 35.50 -5.78
CA VAL A 86 8.31 35.24 -4.48
C VAL A 86 9.27 34.04 -4.53
N PRO A 87 10.32 34.04 -3.71
CA PRO A 87 11.24 32.91 -3.63
C PRO A 87 10.53 31.69 -3.02
N LEU A 88 11.10 30.49 -3.25
CA LEU A 88 10.54 29.22 -2.79
C LEU A 88 10.29 29.20 -1.26
N SER A 89 11.20 29.77 -0.47
CA SER A 89 11.07 29.81 1.00
C SER A 89 9.80 30.56 1.44
N VAL A 90 9.48 31.68 0.80
CA VAL A 90 8.25 32.44 1.05
C VAL A 90 7.03 31.66 0.58
N GLY A 91 7.11 31.01 -0.60
CA GLY A 91 6.03 30.16 -1.11
C GLY A 91 5.73 28.98 -0.17
N LEU A 92 6.74 28.33 0.38
CA LEU A 92 6.58 27.27 1.38
C LEU A 92 5.98 27.78 2.68
N ALA A 93 6.40 28.97 3.14
CA ALA A 93 5.79 29.60 4.32
C ALA A 93 4.30 29.94 4.08
N MET A 94 3.94 30.46 2.91
CA MET A 94 2.54 30.71 2.55
C MET A 94 1.73 29.42 2.49
N ALA A 95 2.26 28.35 1.87
CA ALA A 95 1.63 27.04 1.82
C ALA A 95 1.42 26.46 3.23
N PHE A 96 2.40 26.64 4.12
CA PHE A 96 2.30 26.24 5.52
C PHE A 96 1.17 26.99 6.25
N VAL A 97 1.07 28.31 6.05
CA VAL A 97 0.00 29.12 6.65
C VAL A 97 -1.37 28.67 6.16
N VAL A 98 -1.53 28.38 4.87
CA VAL A 98 -2.78 27.84 4.30
C VAL A 98 -3.13 26.49 4.94
N ALA A 99 -2.16 25.57 5.03
CA ALA A 99 -2.36 24.26 5.65
C ALA A 99 -2.73 24.40 7.13
N ALA A 100 -1.99 25.21 7.88
CA ALA A 100 -2.21 25.43 9.32
C ALA A 100 -3.59 26.06 9.60
N ALA A 101 -3.99 27.05 8.80
CA ALA A 101 -5.30 27.69 8.94
C ALA A 101 -6.45 26.70 8.68
N ALA A 102 -6.37 25.94 7.59
CA ALA A 102 -7.37 24.93 7.27
C ALA A 102 -7.42 23.82 8.35
N PHE A 103 -6.25 23.43 8.86
CA PHE A 103 -6.12 22.41 9.91
C PHE A 103 -6.68 22.89 11.25
N LEU A 104 -6.42 24.15 11.65
CA LEU A 104 -7.02 24.77 12.83
C LEU A 104 -8.55 24.82 12.73
N LEU A 105 -9.09 25.08 11.54
CA LEU A 105 -10.52 25.03 11.32
C LEU A 105 -11.08 23.60 11.47
N ALA A 106 -10.39 22.61 10.93
CA ALA A 106 -10.74 21.19 11.11
C ALA A 106 -10.77 20.81 12.60
N MET A 107 -9.78 21.28 13.37
CA MET A 107 -9.72 21.09 14.81
C MET A 107 -10.87 21.80 15.55
N ARG A 108 -11.20 23.02 15.17
CA ARG A 108 -12.33 23.76 15.76
C ARG A 108 -13.67 23.10 15.48
N TRP A 109 -13.82 22.48 14.33
CA TRP A 109 -15.03 21.79 13.92
C TRP A 109 -15.10 20.34 14.41
N ASP A 110 -14.02 19.84 14.99
CA ASP A 110 -13.85 18.45 15.43
C ASP A 110 -14.07 17.43 14.30
N GLU A 111 -13.57 17.77 13.08
CA GLU A 111 -13.77 16.99 11.85
C GLU A 111 -12.50 16.29 11.44
N LYS A 112 -12.31 15.04 11.88
CA LYS A 112 -11.11 14.25 11.56
C LYS A 112 -10.89 14.02 10.07
N TRP A 113 -11.97 13.77 9.32
CA TRP A 113 -11.88 13.51 7.88
C TRP A 113 -11.43 14.73 7.09
N LEU A 114 -11.81 15.92 7.55
CA LEU A 114 -11.30 17.17 6.98
C LEU A 114 -9.81 17.35 7.24
N ALA A 115 -9.33 17.04 8.45
CA ALA A 115 -7.91 17.09 8.78
C ALA A 115 -7.10 16.11 7.93
N ILE A 116 -7.58 14.89 7.73
CA ILE A 116 -6.96 13.88 6.84
C ILE A 116 -6.95 14.38 5.40
N ALA A 117 -8.07 14.92 4.90
CA ALA A 117 -8.16 15.45 3.55
C ALA A 117 -7.16 16.60 3.29
N ILE A 118 -6.94 17.48 4.28
CA ILE A 118 -5.94 18.55 4.21
C ILE A 118 -4.53 17.95 4.11
N MET A 119 -4.19 16.93 4.90
CA MET A 119 -2.89 16.26 4.83
C MET A 119 -2.66 15.61 3.45
N VAL A 120 -3.68 14.96 2.90
CA VAL A 120 -3.62 14.38 1.55
C VAL A 120 -3.47 15.47 0.49
N ALA A 121 -4.20 16.58 0.60
CA ALA A 121 -4.09 17.70 -0.33
C ALA A 121 -2.68 18.31 -0.31
N VAL A 122 -2.09 18.52 0.87
CA VAL A 122 -0.70 18.98 1.00
C VAL A 122 0.27 18.02 0.30
N CYS A 123 0.09 16.70 0.48
CA CYS A 123 0.90 15.69 -0.19
C CYS A 123 0.85 15.81 -1.72
N VAL A 124 -0.34 16.06 -2.27
CA VAL A 124 -0.54 16.20 -3.72
C VAL A 124 0.01 17.52 -4.26
N PHE A 125 -0.17 18.65 -3.54
CA PHE A 125 0.23 19.96 -4.04
C PHE A 125 1.69 20.33 -3.76
N ALA A 126 2.30 19.82 -2.70
CA ALA A 126 3.68 20.17 -2.34
C ALA A 126 4.72 19.85 -3.41
N PRO A 127 4.67 18.71 -4.14
CA PRO A 127 5.62 18.43 -5.22
C PRO A 127 5.58 19.46 -6.36
N PHE A 128 4.41 20.03 -6.67
CA PHE A 128 4.29 21.09 -7.68
C PHE A 128 4.95 22.40 -7.21
N LEU A 129 4.93 22.65 -5.89
CA LEU A 129 5.57 23.82 -5.31
C LEU A 129 7.10 23.66 -5.27
N THR A 130 7.61 22.46 -4.98
CA THR A 130 9.06 22.19 -4.88
C THR A 130 9.71 21.73 -6.17
N GLN A 131 8.94 21.48 -7.24
CA GLN A 131 9.40 20.93 -8.52
C GLN A 131 9.97 19.50 -8.43
N GLY A 132 9.38 18.71 -7.59
CA GLY A 132 9.73 17.29 -7.44
C GLY A 132 10.32 16.94 -6.08
N PRO A 133 10.76 15.69 -5.93
CA PRO A 133 11.33 15.21 -4.68
C PRO A 133 12.72 15.81 -4.45
N GLY A 134 12.95 16.26 -3.21
CA GLY A 134 14.20 16.87 -2.78
C GLY A 134 14.09 17.35 -1.33
N LEU A 135 15.17 17.89 -0.78
CA LEU A 135 15.22 18.37 0.60
C LEU A 135 14.07 19.32 0.94
N ALA A 136 13.76 20.28 0.05
CA ALA A 136 12.70 21.26 0.31
C ALA A 136 11.33 20.59 0.48
N LEU A 137 11.00 19.58 -0.33
CA LEU A 137 9.76 18.83 -0.21
C LEU A 137 9.71 18.03 1.09
N VAL A 138 10.77 17.25 1.35
CA VAL A 138 10.82 16.38 2.55
C VAL A 138 10.79 17.22 3.82
N ALA A 139 11.56 18.30 3.89
CA ALA A 139 11.58 19.21 5.04
C ALA A 139 10.20 19.89 5.24
N PHE A 140 9.55 20.36 4.18
CA PHE A 140 8.21 20.93 4.26
C PHE A 140 7.18 19.93 4.79
N LEU A 141 7.14 18.72 4.20
CA LEU A 141 6.22 17.67 4.65
C LEU A 141 6.53 17.20 6.07
N PHE A 142 7.81 17.20 6.46
CA PHE A 142 8.23 16.89 7.83
C PHE A 142 7.68 17.91 8.84
N VAL A 143 7.74 19.21 8.53
CA VAL A 143 7.16 20.26 9.37
C VAL A 143 5.64 20.10 9.47
N ILE A 144 4.95 19.80 8.36
CA ILE A 144 3.50 19.52 8.34
C ILE A 144 3.17 18.29 9.19
N GLN A 145 3.99 17.24 9.11
CA GLN A 145 3.85 16.04 9.95
C GLN A 145 3.88 16.39 11.45
N LEU A 146 4.80 17.28 11.87
CA LEU A 146 4.91 17.70 13.27
C LEU A 146 3.66 18.44 13.77
N VAL A 147 3.08 19.29 12.92
CA VAL A 147 1.82 19.98 13.25
C VAL A 147 0.68 18.99 13.52
N GLY A 148 0.63 17.88 12.79
CA GLY A 148 -0.37 16.82 12.95
C GLY A 148 -0.26 16.03 14.27
N VAL A 149 0.85 16.11 15.01
CA VAL A 149 1.05 15.35 16.26
C VAL A 149 0.11 15.83 17.38
N ALA A 150 -0.01 17.15 17.54
CA ALA A 150 -0.83 17.71 18.63
C ALA A 150 -2.30 17.26 18.58
N PRO A 151 -3.04 17.37 17.45
CA PRO A 151 -4.42 16.91 17.39
C PRO A 151 -4.56 15.39 17.39
N GLU A 152 -3.60 14.63 16.89
CA GLU A 152 -3.58 13.17 17.05
C GLU A 152 -3.66 12.79 18.53
N LEU A 153 -2.87 13.44 19.37
CA LEU A 153 -2.81 13.17 20.79
C LEU A 153 -4.00 13.76 21.55
N THR A 154 -4.37 15.03 21.29
CA THR A 154 -5.39 15.76 22.06
C THR A 154 -6.82 15.40 21.65
N ARG A 155 -7.09 15.21 20.35
CA ARG A 155 -8.40 14.87 19.80
C ARG A 155 -8.63 13.37 19.65
N ARG A 156 -7.61 12.56 19.87
CA ARG A 156 -7.65 11.09 19.75
C ARG A 156 -8.01 10.61 18.34
N TRP A 157 -7.54 11.30 17.30
CA TRP A 157 -7.74 10.95 15.91
C TRP A 157 -6.64 9.98 15.44
N ASP A 158 -6.82 8.70 15.69
CA ASP A 158 -5.81 7.65 15.43
C ASP A 158 -5.40 7.58 13.94
N GLU A 159 -6.37 7.72 13.03
CA GLU A 159 -6.13 7.67 11.58
C GLU A 159 -5.23 8.82 11.10
N LEU A 160 -5.20 9.93 11.83
CA LEU A 160 -4.36 11.08 11.50
C LEU A 160 -2.86 10.74 11.61
N GLY A 161 -2.50 9.83 12.51
CA GLY A 161 -1.12 9.36 12.66
C GLY A 161 -0.56 8.82 11.35
N LEU A 162 -1.33 7.97 10.65
CA LEU A 162 -0.92 7.45 9.35
C LEU A 162 -0.98 8.54 8.25
N ALA A 163 -2.06 9.34 8.22
CA ALA A 163 -2.24 10.36 7.20
C ALA A 163 -1.14 11.44 7.20
N ARG A 164 -0.57 11.78 8.37
CA ARG A 164 0.55 12.73 8.48
C ARG A 164 1.91 12.11 8.15
N THR A 165 2.08 10.79 8.40
CA THR A 165 3.37 10.11 8.24
C THR A 165 3.61 9.68 6.79
N VAL A 166 2.59 9.16 6.10
CA VAL A 166 2.72 8.63 4.73
C VAL A 166 3.29 9.65 3.74
N PRO A 167 2.87 10.93 3.69
CA PRO A 167 3.40 11.90 2.76
C PRO A 167 4.91 12.10 2.83
N VAL A 168 5.44 12.30 4.05
CA VAL A 168 6.88 12.52 4.24
C VAL A 168 7.68 11.26 3.97
N VAL A 169 7.14 10.09 4.30
CA VAL A 169 7.75 8.78 4.02
C VAL A 169 7.89 8.56 2.52
N LEU A 170 6.84 8.80 1.75
CA LEU A 170 6.87 8.68 0.29
C LEU A 170 7.87 9.66 -0.32
N ALA A 171 7.82 10.95 0.07
CA ALA A 171 8.74 11.95 -0.43
C ALA A 171 10.20 11.61 -0.12
N ALA A 172 10.50 11.19 1.11
CA ALA A 172 11.85 10.79 1.51
C ALA A 172 12.33 9.56 0.74
N THR A 173 11.46 8.58 0.52
CA THR A 173 11.78 7.36 -0.23
C THR A 173 12.14 7.66 -1.68
N PHE A 174 11.38 8.53 -2.35
CA PHE A 174 11.70 8.96 -3.72
C PHE A 174 12.95 9.85 -3.78
N TRP A 175 13.23 10.63 -2.74
CA TRP A 175 14.42 11.50 -2.72
C TRP A 175 15.73 10.72 -2.60
N ILE A 176 15.76 9.58 -1.92
CA ILE A 176 16.95 8.72 -1.76
C ILE A 176 17.61 8.39 -3.10
N ASP A 177 16.83 8.24 -4.17
CA ASP A 177 17.33 7.89 -5.50
C ASP A 177 17.93 9.06 -6.28
N LEU A 178 17.64 10.28 -5.85
CA LEU A 178 17.98 11.50 -6.59
C LEU A 178 19.14 12.28 -5.94
N ASP A 179 19.42 12.05 -4.67
CA ASP A 179 20.40 12.80 -3.90
C ASP A 179 21.20 11.87 -2.97
N HIS A 180 22.51 12.02 -2.99
CA HIS A 180 23.45 11.24 -2.15
C HIS A 180 24.12 12.11 -1.09
N SER A 181 23.59 13.30 -0.82
CA SER A 181 24.12 14.21 0.19
C SER A 181 23.91 13.69 1.62
N VAL A 182 24.71 14.19 2.55
CA VAL A 182 24.60 13.94 3.99
C VAL A 182 23.21 14.34 4.56
N GLN A 183 22.46 15.18 3.84
CA GLN A 183 21.12 15.61 4.26
C GLN A 183 20.10 14.48 4.23
N VAL A 184 20.25 13.50 3.31
CA VAL A 184 19.33 12.36 3.17
C VAL A 184 19.30 11.51 4.45
N PRO A 185 20.40 10.94 4.95
CA PRO A 185 20.36 10.13 6.17
C PRO A 185 19.94 10.93 7.41
N VAL A 186 20.26 12.24 7.48
CA VAL A 186 19.83 13.10 8.58
C VAL A 186 18.30 13.22 8.60
N MET A 187 17.67 13.50 7.47
CA MET A 187 16.20 13.60 7.38
C MET A 187 15.51 12.27 7.66
N ILE A 188 16.06 11.16 7.17
CA ILE A 188 15.55 9.82 7.46
C ILE A 188 15.63 9.53 8.97
N GLY A 189 16.74 9.89 9.62
CA GLY A 189 16.91 9.77 11.07
C GLY A 189 15.90 10.61 11.85
N LEU A 190 15.61 11.83 11.41
CA LEU A 190 14.59 12.69 12.02
C LEU A 190 13.18 12.12 11.88
N ILE A 191 12.84 11.55 10.71
CA ILE A 191 11.55 10.86 10.49
C ILE A 191 11.42 9.66 11.44
N ALA A 192 12.44 8.81 11.54
CA ALA A 192 12.46 7.68 12.45
C ALA A 192 12.36 8.10 13.93
N LEU A 193 13.11 9.12 14.33
CA LEU A 193 13.06 9.68 15.69
C LEU A 193 11.68 10.23 16.04
N THR A 194 11.06 10.96 15.11
CA THR A 194 9.69 11.47 15.28
C THR A 194 8.70 10.32 15.41
N ALA A 195 8.86 9.25 14.64
CA ALA A 195 8.01 8.07 14.75
C ALA A 195 8.15 7.40 16.12
N VAL A 196 9.37 7.22 16.63
CA VAL A 196 9.63 6.67 17.97
C VAL A 196 8.96 7.54 19.04
N THR A 197 9.25 8.84 19.05
CA THR A 197 8.73 9.77 20.06
C THR A 197 7.20 9.86 20.04
N THR A 198 6.60 9.98 18.86
CA THR A 198 5.13 10.04 18.73
C THR A 198 4.48 8.72 19.14
N THR A 199 5.08 7.57 18.82
CA THR A 199 4.54 6.26 19.23
C THR A 199 4.60 6.09 20.75
N LEU A 200 5.69 6.48 21.38
CA LEU A 200 5.79 6.47 22.85
C LEU A 200 4.77 7.39 23.51
N LEU A 201 4.57 8.60 22.97
CA LEU A 201 3.54 9.53 23.43
C LEU A 201 2.13 8.98 23.19
N THR A 202 1.87 8.38 22.02
CA THR A 202 0.58 7.76 21.72
C THR A 202 0.27 6.62 22.70
N ALA A 203 1.28 5.83 23.06
CA ALA A 203 1.13 4.73 24.03
C ALA A 203 0.67 5.20 25.41
N THR A 204 1.07 6.41 25.85
CA THR A 204 0.63 6.98 27.12
C THR A 204 -0.82 7.48 27.08
N VAL A 205 -1.30 7.92 25.92
CA VAL A 205 -2.65 8.51 25.76
C VAL A 205 -3.65 7.46 25.26
N ARG A 206 -3.22 6.56 24.37
CA ARG A 206 -4.04 5.53 23.72
C ARG A 206 -3.24 4.27 23.45
N PRO A 207 -3.22 3.33 24.39
CA PRO A 207 -2.45 2.09 24.24
C PRO A 207 -2.88 1.23 23.04
N ASP A 208 -4.15 1.30 22.60
CA ASP A 208 -4.73 0.44 21.54
C ASP A 208 -4.79 1.11 20.16
N ALA A 209 -3.94 2.13 19.90
CA ALA A 209 -3.92 2.86 18.64
C ALA A 209 -3.41 2.00 17.47
N ARG A 210 -4.32 1.50 16.61
CA ARG A 210 -3.99 0.65 15.44
C ARG A 210 -3.26 1.44 14.34
N TRP A 211 -3.78 2.61 14.02
CA TRP A 211 -3.22 3.47 12.99
C TRP A 211 -1.91 4.11 13.45
N GLY A 212 -1.73 4.33 14.75
CA GLY A 212 -0.46 4.73 15.34
C GLY A 212 0.62 3.65 15.13
N ALA A 213 0.28 2.37 15.28
CA ALA A 213 1.18 1.26 14.97
C ALA A 213 1.55 1.23 13.47
N ALA A 214 0.58 1.42 12.57
CA ALA A 214 0.82 1.48 11.14
C ALA A 214 1.69 2.69 10.75
N ALA A 215 1.47 3.85 11.36
CA ALA A 215 2.31 5.05 11.18
C ALA A 215 3.75 4.80 11.62
N TYR A 216 3.94 4.12 12.76
CA TYR A 216 5.27 3.74 13.24
C TYR A 216 6.01 2.84 12.25
N VAL A 217 5.38 1.77 11.79
CA VAL A 217 5.98 0.84 10.83
C VAL A 217 6.32 1.53 9.51
N SER A 218 5.39 2.33 8.97
CA SER A 218 5.60 3.03 7.70
C SER A 218 6.76 4.03 7.75
N ALA A 219 6.98 4.68 8.89
CA ALA A 219 8.04 5.67 9.06
C ALA A 219 9.47 5.10 8.95
N TRP A 220 9.63 3.78 9.07
CA TRP A 220 10.93 3.11 8.89
C TRP A 220 11.24 2.77 7.42
N LEU A 221 10.26 2.90 6.52
CA LEU A 221 10.44 2.56 5.10
C LEU A 221 11.61 3.31 4.43
N PRO A 222 11.78 4.64 4.58
CA PRO A 222 12.92 5.34 4.00
C PRO A 222 14.27 4.83 4.53
N MET A 223 14.35 4.46 5.82
CA MET A 223 15.55 3.90 6.43
C MET A 223 15.92 2.56 5.77
N TRP A 224 14.93 1.68 5.54
CA TRP A 224 15.19 0.38 4.90
C TRP A 224 15.61 0.55 3.44
N VAL A 225 14.97 1.46 2.70
CA VAL A 225 15.36 1.76 1.31
C VAL A 225 16.77 2.36 1.25
N PHE A 226 17.09 3.26 2.15
CA PHE A 226 18.44 3.86 2.24
C PHE A 226 19.52 2.81 2.56
N MET A 227 19.26 1.91 3.51
CA MET A 227 20.20 0.83 3.85
C MET A 227 20.54 -0.05 2.63
N ILE A 228 19.57 -0.36 1.78
CA ILE A 228 19.80 -1.17 0.57
C ILE A 228 20.76 -0.48 -0.42
N ARG A 229 20.85 0.85 -0.38
CA ARG A 229 21.68 1.69 -1.27
C ARG A 229 23.03 2.08 -0.65
N ALA A 230 23.15 2.03 0.67
CA ALA A 230 24.37 2.38 1.39
C ALA A 230 25.49 1.37 1.14
N ASP A 231 26.73 1.82 1.27
CA ASP A 231 27.86 0.91 1.33
C ASP A 231 27.74 -0.02 2.55
N ARG A 232 28.37 -1.18 2.47
CA ARG A 232 28.17 -2.26 3.43
C ARG A 232 28.52 -1.90 4.86
N SER A 233 29.57 -1.10 5.07
CA SER A 233 29.99 -0.63 6.40
C SER A 233 28.94 0.30 7.00
N THR A 234 28.51 1.29 6.25
CA THR A 234 27.43 2.22 6.64
C THR A 234 26.13 1.50 6.88
N TRP A 235 25.75 0.56 6.00
CA TRP A 235 24.56 -0.28 6.19
C TRP A 235 24.60 -1.06 7.50
N THR A 236 25.73 -1.74 7.80
CA THR A 236 25.85 -2.54 9.02
C THR A 236 25.71 -1.69 10.28
N LEU A 237 26.35 -0.50 10.30
CA LEU A 237 26.26 0.43 11.43
C LEU A 237 24.83 0.99 11.60
N LEU A 238 24.18 1.39 10.51
CA LEU A 238 22.80 1.88 10.54
C LEU A 238 21.83 0.79 10.98
N ALA A 239 21.96 -0.42 10.45
CA ALA A 239 21.12 -1.56 10.81
C ALA A 239 21.29 -1.95 12.29
N LEU A 240 22.50 -1.88 12.82
CA LEU A 240 22.75 -2.08 14.24
C LEU A 240 22.07 -1.02 15.10
N GLY A 241 22.27 0.26 14.79
CA GLY A 241 21.63 1.38 15.48
C GLY A 241 20.12 1.31 15.40
N ALA A 242 19.56 1.07 14.20
CA ALA A 242 18.13 0.93 13.96
C ALA A 242 17.52 -0.26 14.76
N THR A 243 18.22 -1.39 14.80
CA THR A 243 17.81 -2.56 15.59
C THR A 243 17.78 -2.25 17.08
N LEU A 244 18.79 -1.58 17.61
CA LEU A 244 18.85 -1.19 19.02
C LEU A 244 17.72 -0.22 19.38
N VAL A 245 17.49 0.82 18.58
CA VAL A 245 16.42 1.79 18.80
C VAL A 245 15.06 1.11 18.74
N ALA A 246 14.81 0.25 17.75
CA ALA A 246 13.55 -0.48 17.62
C ALA A 246 13.32 -1.44 18.80
N ALA A 247 14.36 -2.16 19.23
CA ALA A 247 14.29 -3.08 20.38
C ALA A 247 14.01 -2.33 21.69
N LEU A 248 14.65 -1.19 21.91
CA LEU A 248 14.38 -0.32 23.06
C LEU A 248 12.95 0.22 23.02
N THR A 249 12.46 0.62 21.85
CA THR A 249 11.06 1.06 21.67
C THR A 249 10.08 -0.09 21.98
N TRP A 250 10.33 -1.28 21.47
CA TRP A 250 9.51 -2.46 21.77
C TRP A 250 9.51 -2.79 23.27
N TRP A 251 10.67 -2.71 23.92
CA TRP A 251 10.81 -2.91 25.37
C TRP A 251 10.05 -1.83 26.17
N ALA A 252 10.15 -0.55 25.77
CA ALA A 252 9.43 0.55 26.40
C ALA A 252 7.91 0.38 26.29
N LEU A 253 7.42 -0.18 25.16
CA LEU A 253 6.02 -0.46 24.89
C LEU A 253 5.49 -1.76 25.52
N ARG A 254 6.26 -2.43 26.41
CA ARG A 254 5.84 -3.70 27.04
C ARG A 254 4.51 -3.62 27.80
N HIS A 255 4.13 -2.42 28.28
CA HIS A 255 2.87 -2.15 28.98
C HIS A 255 1.81 -1.48 28.08
N ALA A 256 2.14 -1.17 26.83
CA ALA A 256 1.20 -0.63 25.86
C ALA A 256 0.26 -1.71 25.31
N GLY A 257 -0.77 -1.28 24.60
CA GLY A 257 -1.70 -2.20 23.96
C GLY A 257 -1.04 -3.06 22.90
N ARG A 258 -1.73 -4.15 22.56
CA ARG A 258 -1.24 -5.20 21.67
C ARG A 258 -0.79 -4.65 20.32
N GLU A 259 -1.54 -3.73 19.71
CA GLU A 259 -1.29 -3.24 18.35
C GLU A 259 0.02 -2.45 18.27
N LEU A 260 0.27 -1.50 19.18
CA LEU A 260 1.52 -0.73 19.23
C LEU A 260 2.72 -1.63 19.51
N ARG A 261 2.56 -2.58 20.42
CA ARG A 261 3.61 -3.53 20.74
C ARG A 261 3.93 -4.46 19.55
N LEU A 262 2.93 -4.88 18.78
CA LEU A 262 3.12 -5.65 17.55
C LEU A 262 3.84 -4.83 16.49
N GLY A 263 3.45 -3.57 16.27
CA GLY A 263 4.13 -2.69 15.34
C GLY A 263 5.62 -2.51 15.68
N ALA A 264 5.93 -2.28 16.96
CA ALA A 264 7.31 -2.17 17.43
C ALA A 264 8.10 -3.48 17.28
N LEU A 265 7.47 -4.63 17.54
CA LEU A 265 8.07 -5.94 17.33
C LEU A 265 8.38 -6.18 15.84
N VAL A 266 7.44 -5.87 14.94
CA VAL A 266 7.64 -5.99 13.50
C VAL A 266 8.85 -5.17 13.04
N VAL A 267 8.94 -3.90 13.46
CA VAL A 267 10.09 -3.04 13.12
C VAL A 267 11.39 -3.61 13.68
N THR A 268 11.37 -4.11 14.92
CA THR A 268 12.58 -4.71 15.55
C THR A 268 13.04 -5.94 14.76
N VAL A 269 12.11 -6.82 14.38
CA VAL A 269 12.41 -8.03 13.60
C VAL A 269 12.94 -7.67 12.22
N ILE A 270 12.32 -6.70 11.52
CA ILE A 270 12.78 -6.26 10.21
C ILE A 270 14.20 -5.68 10.32
N ASN A 271 14.47 -4.83 11.31
CA ASN A 271 15.83 -4.26 11.51
C ASN A 271 16.86 -5.33 11.88
N ALA A 272 16.50 -6.30 12.72
CA ALA A 272 17.39 -7.42 13.05
C ALA A 272 17.68 -8.29 11.81
N LEU A 273 16.69 -8.52 10.97
CA LEU A 273 16.86 -9.23 9.71
C LEU A 273 17.71 -8.43 8.71
N THR A 274 17.52 -7.09 8.62
CA THR A 274 18.39 -6.24 7.78
C THR A 274 19.82 -6.22 8.27
N LEU A 275 20.06 -6.28 9.58
CA LEU A 275 21.38 -6.43 10.15
C LEU A 275 22.00 -7.79 9.77
N ALA A 276 21.27 -8.89 9.97
CA ALA A 276 21.72 -10.21 9.55
C ALA A 276 22.02 -10.26 8.05
N PHE A 277 21.22 -9.56 7.27
CA PHE A 277 21.37 -9.39 5.85
C PHE A 277 22.64 -8.57 5.48
N ALA A 278 22.94 -7.50 6.20
CA ALA A 278 24.16 -6.73 6.01
C ALA A 278 25.42 -7.58 6.28
N MET A 279 25.31 -8.60 7.10
CA MET A 279 26.40 -9.54 7.41
C MET A 279 26.53 -10.68 6.40
N THR A 280 25.53 -10.91 5.52
CA THR A 280 25.58 -11.94 4.47
C THR A 280 25.99 -11.35 3.13
N THR A 281 26.68 -12.11 2.26
CA THR A 281 27.18 -11.61 0.97
C THR A 281 26.54 -12.31 -0.22
N GLY A 282 26.37 -11.55 -1.31
CA GLY A 282 26.11 -12.10 -2.64
C GLY A 282 24.76 -12.81 -2.78
N PRO A 283 24.67 -13.86 -3.61
CA PRO A 283 23.42 -14.49 -4.00
C PRO A 283 22.67 -15.22 -2.88
N TRP A 284 23.22 -15.30 -1.68
CA TRP A 284 22.64 -15.97 -0.50
C TRP A 284 21.88 -15.01 0.43
N LEU A 285 21.67 -13.80 -0.03
CA LEU A 285 21.08 -12.69 0.72
C LEU A 285 19.67 -13.00 1.25
N ALA A 286 18.89 -13.83 0.59
CA ALA A 286 17.52 -14.22 1.00
C ALA A 286 17.49 -15.25 2.15
N LEU A 287 18.58 -15.99 2.37
CA LEU A 287 18.61 -17.11 3.32
C LEU A 287 18.23 -16.74 4.76
N PRO A 288 18.76 -15.66 5.37
CA PRO A 288 18.40 -15.30 6.75
C PRO A 288 16.90 -15.10 6.94
N PHE A 289 16.26 -14.47 5.96
CA PHE A 289 14.82 -14.20 6.00
C PHE A 289 14.00 -15.47 5.79
N LEU A 290 14.44 -16.34 4.88
CA LEU A 290 13.80 -17.65 4.67
C LEU A 290 13.94 -18.55 5.90
N ALA A 291 15.11 -18.57 6.52
CA ALA A 291 15.34 -19.31 7.77
C ALA A 291 14.45 -18.77 8.92
N ALA A 292 14.38 -17.45 9.06
CA ALA A 292 13.51 -16.80 10.05
C ALA A 292 12.02 -17.13 9.81
N ALA A 293 11.55 -17.04 8.56
CA ALA A 293 10.19 -17.40 8.19
C ALA A 293 9.89 -18.86 8.50
N LEU A 294 10.82 -19.77 8.17
CA LEU A 294 10.68 -21.19 8.44
C LEU A 294 10.53 -21.47 9.95
N VAL A 295 11.43 -20.91 10.76
CA VAL A 295 11.41 -21.08 12.23
C VAL A 295 10.13 -20.51 12.82
N LEU A 296 9.69 -19.33 12.40
CA LEU A 296 8.48 -18.69 12.92
C LEU A 296 7.20 -19.46 12.53
N PHE A 297 7.10 -19.97 11.28
CA PHE A 297 5.96 -20.82 10.90
C PHE A 297 5.97 -22.16 11.61
N ALA A 298 7.15 -22.76 11.83
CA ALA A 298 7.27 -23.97 12.63
C ALA A 298 6.84 -23.72 14.09
N ALA A 299 7.31 -22.64 14.70
CA ALA A 299 6.92 -22.20 16.03
C ALA A 299 5.40 -21.95 16.12
N GLN A 300 4.80 -21.28 15.13
CA GLN A 300 3.36 -21.09 15.04
C GLN A 300 2.60 -22.42 14.98
N GLY A 301 3.11 -23.40 14.23
CA GLY A 301 2.53 -24.74 14.14
C GLY A 301 2.52 -25.46 15.49
N MET A 302 3.62 -25.33 16.25
CA MET A 302 3.78 -25.97 17.57
C MET A 302 3.01 -25.23 18.67
N THR A 303 3.15 -23.91 18.76
CA THR A 303 2.58 -23.08 19.85
C THR A 303 1.15 -22.64 19.60
N ARG A 304 0.70 -22.70 18.36
CA ARG A 304 -0.60 -22.16 17.87
C ARG A 304 -0.81 -20.66 18.14
N GLN A 305 0.26 -19.90 18.35
CA GLN A 305 0.19 -18.45 18.57
C GLN A 305 0.01 -17.70 17.25
N ARG A 306 -0.83 -16.65 17.23
CA ARG A 306 -1.14 -15.86 16.03
C ARG A 306 0.01 -14.94 15.61
N ILE A 307 0.78 -14.47 16.59
CA ILE A 307 1.85 -13.47 16.38
C ILE A 307 2.97 -14.04 15.51
N ASP A 308 3.35 -15.27 15.77
CA ASP A 308 4.46 -15.93 15.05
C ASP A 308 4.18 -16.03 13.54
N GLY A 309 2.92 -16.29 13.17
CA GLY A 309 2.51 -16.37 11.76
C GLY A 309 2.54 -15.03 11.01
N GLN A 310 2.20 -13.93 11.68
CA GLN A 310 2.26 -12.60 11.07
C GLN A 310 3.72 -12.17 10.85
N LEU A 311 4.58 -12.41 11.83
CA LEU A 311 6.02 -12.17 11.72
C LEU A 311 6.66 -13.04 10.65
N ALA A 312 6.25 -14.31 10.57
CA ALA A 312 6.72 -15.24 9.54
C ALA A 312 6.35 -14.77 8.13
N LEU A 313 5.13 -14.25 7.93
CA LEU A 313 4.74 -13.64 6.66
C LEU A 313 5.58 -12.40 6.33
N GLY A 314 5.87 -11.57 7.33
CA GLY A 314 6.76 -10.42 7.17
C GLY A 314 8.17 -10.84 6.75
N ALA A 315 8.75 -11.83 7.42
CA ALA A 315 10.06 -12.39 7.08
C ALA A 315 10.07 -12.99 5.67
N LEU A 316 9.00 -13.68 5.28
CA LEU A 316 8.86 -14.28 3.95
C LEU A 316 8.74 -13.21 2.86
N GLY A 317 8.03 -12.12 3.11
CA GLY A 317 7.97 -10.96 2.22
C GLY A 317 9.34 -10.30 2.03
N LEU A 318 10.08 -10.13 3.13
CA LEU A 318 11.45 -9.60 3.09
C LEU A 318 12.41 -10.55 2.34
N ALA A 319 12.24 -11.87 2.48
CA ALA A 319 13.02 -12.84 1.72
C ALA A 319 12.80 -12.67 0.20
N ALA A 320 11.55 -12.45 -0.23
CA ALA A 320 11.23 -12.21 -1.63
C ALA A 320 11.87 -10.91 -2.15
N VAL A 321 11.82 -9.83 -1.38
CA VAL A 321 12.48 -8.56 -1.73
C VAL A 321 14.00 -8.75 -1.78
N ALA A 322 14.59 -9.39 -0.77
CA ALA A 322 16.01 -9.68 -0.69
C ALA A 322 16.50 -10.48 -1.90
N GLN A 323 15.72 -11.45 -2.34
CA GLN A 323 16.02 -12.25 -3.53
C GLN A 323 16.05 -11.40 -4.80
N GLN A 324 15.11 -10.46 -4.96
CA GLN A 324 15.08 -9.57 -6.13
C GLN A 324 16.23 -8.54 -6.11
N VAL A 325 16.66 -8.09 -4.92
CA VAL A 325 17.81 -7.20 -4.77
C VAL A 325 19.11 -7.92 -5.10
N ALA A 326 19.29 -9.15 -4.60
CA ALA A 326 20.50 -9.95 -4.80
C ALA A 326 20.64 -10.49 -6.23
N SER A 327 19.51 -10.85 -6.82
CA SER A 327 19.41 -11.41 -8.17
C SER A 327 18.10 -10.95 -8.76
N PRO A 328 18.07 -9.92 -9.61
CA PRO A 328 16.86 -9.36 -10.18
C PRO A 328 16.22 -10.34 -11.18
N THR A 329 15.72 -11.44 -10.65
CA THR A 329 15.21 -12.60 -11.39
C THR A 329 14.13 -12.21 -12.39
N ILE A 330 13.22 -11.33 -11.97
CA ILE A 330 12.13 -10.87 -12.81
C ILE A 330 12.69 -10.04 -13.97
N ASP A 331 13.56 -9.07 -13.71
CA ASP A 331 14.15 -8.22 -14.75
C ASP A 331 14.98 -9.03 -15.76
N LEU A 332 15.88 -9.90 -15.27
CA LEU A 332 16.70 -10.77 -16.13
C LEU A 332 15.84 -11.73 -16.96
N PHE A 333 14.75 -12.23 -16.39
CA PHE A 333 13.82 -13.09 -17.11
C PHE A 333 13.07 -12.32 -18.20
N TYR A 334 12.56 -11.12 -17.91
CA TYR A 334 11.88 -10.29 -18.90
C TYR A 334 12.79 -9.83 -20.04
N ARG A 335 14.08 -9.63 -19.76
CA ARG A 335 15.09 -9.28 -20.79
C ARG A 335 15.62 -10.49 -21.56
N GLY A 336 15.11 -11.69 -21.35
CA GLY A 336 15.58 -12.91 -21.99
C GLY A 336 16.97 -13.39 -21.53
N ARG A 337 17.49 -12.85 -20.42
CA ARG A 337 18.81 -13.15 -19.83
C ARG A 337 18.74 -14.17 -18.70
N ALA A 338 17.76 -15.05 -18.71
CA ALA A 338 17.57 -16.07 -17.67
C ALA A 338 18.79 -17.04 -17.53
N ALA A 339 19.60 -17.18 -18.57
CA ALA A 339 20.82 -17.98 -18.53
C ALA A 339 21.88 -17.44 -17.54
N GLU A 340 21.84 -16.14 -17.22
CA GLU A 340 22.77 -15.48 -16.30
C GLU A 340 22.39 -15.67 -14.82
N LEU A 341 21.21 -16.23 -14.53
CA LEU A 341 20.77 -16.44 -13.17
C LEU A 341 21.63 -17.49 -12.45
N PRO A 342 22.15 -17.17 -11.24
CA PRO A 342 22.93 -18.11 -10.46
C PRO A 342 22.07 -19.26 -9.93
N ALA A 343 22.67 -20.42 -9.72
CA ALA A 343 21.98 -21.61 -9.19
C ALA A 343 21.33 -21.36 -7.80
N SER A 344 21.87 -20.40 -7.03
CA SER A 344 21.32 -19.97 -5.75
C SER A 344 19.87 -19.47 -5.83
N VAL A 345 19.43 -18.95 -6.98
CA VAL A 345 18.03 -18.55 -7.21
C VAL A 345 17.10 -19.77 -7.18
N ALA A 346 17.52 -20.89 -7.77
CA ALA A 346 16.74 -22.13 -7.69
C ALA A 346 16.66 -22.66 -6.26
N VAL A 347 17.77 -22.61 -5.51
CA VAL A 347 17.80 -23.02 -4.10
C VAL A 347 16.88 -22.13 -3.25
N SER A 348 16.95 -20.82 -3.41
CA SER A 348 16.06 -19.89 -2.72
C SER A 348 14.59 -20.11 -3.09
N GLY A 349 14.30 -20.37 -4.36
CA GLY A 349 12.95 -20.70 -4.83
C GLY A 349 12.41 -21.99 -4.20
N LEU A 350 13.21 -23.05 -4.12
CA LEU A 350 12.86 -24.30 -3.43
C LEU A 350 12.62 -24.08 -1.94
N LEU A 351 13.45 -23.26 -1.28
CA LEU A 351 13.25 -22.89 0.12
C LEU A 351 11.96 -22.09 0.32
N MET A 352 11.61 -21.19 -0.59
CA MET A 352 10.32 -20.47 -0.56
C MET A 352 9.13 -21.45 -0.65
N LEU A 353 9.23 -22.47 -1.50
CA LEU A 353 8.21 -23.54 -1.59
C LEU A 353 8.10 -24.32 -0.26
N THR A 354 9.23 -24.68 0.33
CA THR A 354 9.22 -25.41 1.63
C THR A 354 8.63 -24.56 2.74
N VAL A 355 8.97 -23.27 2.81
CA VAL A 355 8.39 -22.33 3.79
C VAL A 355 6.89 -22.17 3.55
N ALA A 356 6.42 -22.08 2.30
CA ALA A 356 5.00 -22.05 1.97
C ALA A 356 4.26 -23.32 2.40
N ALA A 357 4.87 -24.49 2.22
CA ALA A 357 4.33 -25.76 2.69
C ALA A 357 4.22 -25.81 4.22
N VAL A 358 5.26 -25.38 4.94
CA VAL A 358 5.24 -25.29 6.41
C VAL A 358 4.21 -24.26 6.90
N ALA A 359 4.07 -23.12 6.21
CA ALA A 359 3.06 -22.12 6.53
C ALA A 359 1.63 -22.67 6.39
N THR A 360 1.34 -23.41 5.33
CA THR A 360 0.03 -24.08 5.16
C THR A 360 -0.19 -25.16 6.19
N TRP A 361 0.85 -25.92 6.56
CA TRP A 361 0.80 -26.90 7.65
C TRP A 361 0.52 -26.22 8.99
N SER A 362 1.16 -25.10 9.29
CA SER A 362 1.03 -24.38 10.57
C SER A 362 -0.38 -23.90 10.87
N VAL A 363 -1.23 -23.72 9.85
CA VAL A 363 -2.64 -23.27 9.99
C VAL A 363 -3.67 -24.41 9.85
N ARG A 364 -3.23 -25.66 9.65
CA ARG A 364 -4.15 -26.81 9.54
C ARG A 364 -4.99 -26.95 10.81
N GLY A 365 -6.27 -27.27 10.61
CA GLY A 365 -7.22 -27.47 11.70
C GLY A 365 -7.72 -26.19 12.37
N ARG A 366 -7.34 -25.00 11.85
CA ARG A 366 -7.88 -23.70 12.29
C ARG A 366 -9.12 -23.32 11.47
N ALA A 367 -10.06 -22.62 12.13
CA ALA A 367 -11.24 -22.13 11.44
C ALA A 367 -10.88 -21.12 10.35
N MET A 368 -11.29 -21.39 9.10
CA MET A 368 -11.04 -20.55 7.91
C MET A 368 -11.52 -19.09 8.02
N PRO A 369 -12.59 -18.73 8.74
CA PRO A 369 -13.04 -17.35 8.82
C PRO A 369 -12.10 -16.43 9.59
N ALA A 370 -11.13 -16.95 10.34
CA ALA A 370 -10.20 -16.12 11.08
C ALA A 370 -9.26 -15.36 10.10
N PRO A 371 -9.22 -14.00 10.12
CA PRO A 371 -8.51 -13.21 9.13
C PRO A 371 -7.00 -13.51 9.08
N HIS A 372 -6.39 -13.87 10.21
CA HIS A 372 -4.98 -14.26 10.25
C HIS A 372 -4.69 -15.57 9.52
N VAL A 373 -5.62 -16.55 9.53
CA VAL A 373 -5.48 -17.82 8.79
C VAL A 373 -5.56 -17.54 7.29
N GLN A 374 -6.53 -16.73 6.86
CA GLN A 374 -6.66 -16.33 5.46
C GLN A 374 -5.42 -15.59 4.98
N MET A 375 -4.91 -14.62 5.76
CA MET A 375 -3.69 -13.88 5.44
C MET A 375 -2.47 -14.80 5.33
N THR A 376 -2.32 -15.78 6.24
CA THR A 376 -1.23 -16.77 6.18
C THR A 376 -1.33 -17.63 4.92
N LEU A 377 -2.51 -18.13 4.58
CA LEU A 377 -2.70 -18.97 3.38
C LEU A 377 -2.46 -18.19 2.09
N VAL A 378 -2.96 -16.96 2.01
CA VAL A 378 -2.75 -16.08 0.83
C VAL A 378 -1.27 -15.73 0.68
N GLY A 379 -0.62 -15.30 1.76
CA GLY A 379 0.80 -14.97 1.75
C GLY A 379 1.67 -16.18 1.41
N ALA A 380 1.41 -17.33 2.02
CA ALA A 380 2.10 -18.58 1.71
C ALA A 380 1.88 -19.01 0.24
N GLY A 381 0.65 -18.89 -0.26
CA GLY A 381 0.31 -19.20 -1.64
C GLY A 381 1.07 -18.31 -2.63
N PHE A 382 1.09 -16.99 -2.38
CA PHE A 382 1.81 -16.03 -3.22
C PHE A 382 3.32 -16.30 -3.24
N ILE A 383 3.95 -16.48 -2.08
CA ILE A 383 5.40 -16.73 -1.99
C ILE A 383 5.75 -18.11 -2.52
N GLY A 384 4.91 -19.12 -2.30
CA GLY A 384 5.09 -20.44 -2.91
C GLY A 384 5.04 -20.38 -4.42
N LEU A 385 4.09 -19.63 -4.99
CA LEU A 385 4.02 -19.39 -6.43
C LEU A 385 5.27 -18.67 -6.95
N LEU A 386 5.74 -17.64 -6.25
CA LEU A 386 6.96 -16.92 -6.60
C LEU A 386 8.18 -17.86 -6.58
N GLY A 387 8.33 -18.68 -5.53
CA GLY A 387 9.38 -19.68 -5.42
C GLY A 387 9.34 -20.73 -6.53
N PHE A 388 8.14 -21.20 -6.89
CA PHE A 388 7.94 -22.11 -8.01
C PHE A 388 8.37 -21.46 -9.33
N VAL A 389 7.92 -20.24 -9.59
CA VAL A 389 8.28 -19.49 -10.80
C VAL A 389 9.80 -19.27 -10.88
N MET A 390 10.45 -18.88 -9.80
CA MET A 390 11.91 -18.69 -9.75
C MET A 390 12.66 -19.98 -10.03
N SER A 391 12.25 -21.10 -9.44
CA SER A 391 12.86 -22.39 -9.67
C SER A 391 12.68 -22.83 -11.12
N LEU A 392 11.48 -22.64 -11.66
CA LEU A 392 11.14 -23.01 -13.05
C LEU A 392 11.96 -22.19 -14.07
N ILE A 393 12.07 -20.87 -13.85
CA ILE A 393 12.88 -19.98 -14.69
C ILE A 393 14.34 -20.42 -14.69
N THR A 394 14.89 -20.72 -13.52
CA THR A 394 16.31 -21.06 -13.37
C THR A 394 16.63 -22.43 -13.98
N CYS A 395 15.71 -23.39 -13.87
CA CYS A 395 15.92 -24.75 -14.39
C CYS A 395 15.64 -24.88 -15.88
N LEU A 396 14.57 -24.27 -16.38
CA LEU A 396 14.08 -24.45 -17.75
C LEU A 396 14.29 -23.22 -18.65
N GLY A 397 14.30 -22.01 -18.09
CA GLY A 397 14.33 -20.75 -18.85
C GLY A 397 15.69 -20.38 -19.45
N ARG A 398 16.72 -21.23 -19.31
CA ARG A 398 18.08 -20.96 -19.80
C ARG A 398 18.22 -21.10 -21.32
N THR A 399 17.30 -21.82 -21.98
CA THR A 399 17.25 -21.95 -23.41
C THR A 399 16.13 -21.14 -24.02
N PRO A 400 16.21 -20.67 -25.28
CA PRO A 400 15.13 -19.92 -25.93
C PRO A 400 13.78 -20.65 -25.91
N SER A 401 13.78 -21.96 -26.20
CA SER A 401 12.56 -22.78 -26.11
C SER A 401 12.03 -22.94 -24.70
N GLY A 402 12.92 -23.12 -23.73
CA GLY A 402 12.57 -23.19 -22.32
C GLY A 402 12.02 -21.86 -21.78
N PHE A 403 12.53 -20.73 -22.26
CA PHE A 403 12.00 -19.39 -21.92
C PHE A 403 10.52 -19.27 -22.30
N PHE A 404 10.15 -19.62 -23.52
CA PHE A 404 8.75 -19.59 -23.97
C PHE A 404 7.87 -20.59 -23.21
N LEU A 405 8.39 -21.79 -22.95
CA LEU A 405 7.69 -22.83 -22.19
C LEU A 405 7.36 -22.32 -20.76
N VAL A 406 8.31 -21.69 -20.09
CA VAL A 406 8.10 -21.14 -18.73
C VAL A 406 7.03 -20.05 -18.75
N HIS A 407 7.06 -19.14 -19.73
CA HIS A 407 6.03 -18.12 -19.86
C HIS A 407 4.63 -18.71 -20.07
N LEU A 408 4.53 -19.73 -20.94
CA LEU A 408 3.28 -20.44 -21.20
C LEU A 408 2.76 -21.12 -19.92
N VAL A 409 3.63 -21.86 -19.21
CA VAL A 409 3.27 -22.54 -17.96
C VAL A 409 2.80 -21.58 -16.89
N ILE A 410 3.46 -20.42 -16.72
CA ILE A 410 3.06 -19.40 -15.76
C ILE A 410 1.68 -18.83 -16.12
N THR A 411 1.45 -18.48 -17.38
CA THR A 411 0.18 -17.86 -17.81
C THR A 411 -0.98 -18.84 -17.71
N VAL A 412 -0.83 -20.04 -18.27
CA VAL A 412 -1.86 -21.08 -18.23
C VAL A 412 -2.08 -21.59 -16.80
N GLY A 413 -1.00 -21.78 -16.03
CA GLY A 413 -1.08 -22.22 -14.64
C GLY A 413 -1.79 -21.22 -13.73
N THR A 414 -1.53 -19.92 -13.88
CA THR A 414 -2.26 -18.88 -13.12
C THR A 414 -3.72 -18.78 -13.52
N MET A 415 -4.06 -18.96 -14.79
CA MET A 415 -5.46 -19.03 -15.25
C MET A 415 -6.18 -20.27 -14.71
N ALA A 416 -5.53 -21.43 -14.73
CA ALA A 416 -6.08 -22.67 -14.17
C ALA A 416 -6.29 -22.55 -12.66
N LEU A 417 -5.33 -21.95 -11.95
CA LEU A 417 -5.45 -21.69 -10.50
C LEU A 417 -6.61 -20.73 -10.21
N ALA A 418 -6.76 -19.67 -10.99
CA ALA A 418 -7.88 -18.74 -10.87
C ALA A 418 -9.23 -19.45 -11.05
N ALA A 419 -9.33 -20.31 -12.07
CA ALA A 419 -10.52 -21.12 -12.34
C ALA A 419 -10.84 -22.07 -11.16
N LEU A 420 -9.82 -22.75 -10.62
CA LEU A 420 -9.98 -23.64 -9.45
C LEU A 420 -10.44 -22.87 -8.22
N VAL A 421 -9.90 -21.68 -7.95
CA VAL A 421 -10.32 -20.84 -6.81
C VAL A 421 -11.77 -20.39 -6.98
N LEU A 422 -12.18 -20.00 -8.19
CA LEU A 422 -13.56 -19.61 -8.48
C LEU A 422 -14.52 -20.79 -8.29
N VAL A 423 -14.21 -21.97 -8.83
CA VAL A 423 -15.05 -23.17 -8.72
C VAL A 423 -15.11 -23.67 -7.26
N ALA A 424 -13.96 -23.71 -6.57
CA ALA A 424 -13.94 -24.10 -5.15
C ALA A 424 -14.73 -23.15 -4.25
N GLY A 425 -14.78 -21.85 -4.61
CA GLY A 425 -15.63 -20.89 -3.91
C GLY A 425 -17.13 -21.18 -4.02
N LEU A 426 -17.57 -21.70 -5.16
CA LEU A 426 -18.98 -22.08 -5.38
C LEU A 426 -19.43 -23.28 -4.54
N THR A 427 -18.50 -24.22 -4.25
CA THR A 427 -18.78 -25.38 -3.39
C THR A 427 -18.84 -25.03 -1.90
N ARG A 428 -18.41 -23.82 -1.50
CA ARG A 428 -18.35 -23.36 -0.12
C ARG A 428 -18.97 -21.96 0.05
N PRO A 429 -20.30 -21.86 0.16
CA PRO A 429 -21.05 -20.59 0.09
C PRO A 429 -20.64 -19.55 1.15
N ARG A 430 -20.08 -20.00 2.29
CA ARG A 430 -19.56 -19.09 3.34
C ARG A 430 -18.32 -18.28 2.93
N HIS A 431 -17.63 -18.65 1.86
CA HIS A 431 -16.41 -18.02 1.38
C HIS A 431 -16.53 -17.47 -0.05
N LEU A 432 -17.74 -17.44 -0.59
CA LEU A 432 -18.02 -17.09 -1.99
C LEU A 432 -17.44 -15.72 -2.38
N SER A 433 -17.64 -14.68 -1.56
CA SER A 433 -17.16 -13.33 -1.84
C SER A 433 -15.62 -13.24 -1.86
N ALA A 434 -14.95 -13.92 -0.94
CA ALA A 434 -13.49 -13.92 -0.87
C ALA A 434 -12.88 -14.72 -2.02
N SER A 435 -13.40 -15.91 -2.34
CA SER A 435 -12.91 -16.71 -3.46
C SER A 435 -13.19 -16.06 -4.81
N MET A 436 -14.32 -15.34 -4.97
CA MET A 436 -14.59 -14.53 -6.16
C MET A 436 -13.57 -13.40 -6.32
N ALA A 437 -13.29 -12.64 -5.25
CA ALA A 437 -12.31 -11.55 -5.30
C ALA A 437 -10.92 -12.06 -5.68
N TRP A 438 -10.45 -13.13 -5.04
CA TRP A 438 -9.14 -13.72 -5.32
C TRP A 438 -9.06 -14.39 -6.69
N GLY A 439 -10.08 -15.12 -7.09
CA GLY A 439 -10.13 -15.75 -8.41
C GLY A 439 -10.13 -14.73 -9.54
N LEU A 440 -10.90 -13.63 -9.41
CA LEU A 440 -10.92 -12.53 -10.38
C LEU A 440 -9.60 -11.75 -10.39
N ALA A 441 -8.97 -11.53 -9.23
CA ALA A 441 -7.67 -10.87 -9.15
C ALA A 441 -6.57 -11.69 -9.85
N LEU A 442 -6.50 -13.00 -9.59
CA LEU A 442 -5.57 -13.91 -10.28
C LEU A 442 -5.81 -13.93 -11.79
N LEU A 443 -7.06 -13.97 -12.21
CA LEU A 443 -7.44 -13.93 -13.62
C LEU A 443 -7.03 -12.62 -14.28
N GLY A 444 -7.26 -11.49 -13.61
CA GLY A 444 -6.84 -10.17 -14.06
C GLY A 444 -5.31 -10.07 -14.21
N CYS A 445 -4.55 -10.58 -13.24
CA CYS A 445 -3.09 -10.64 -13.32
C CYS A 445 -2.60 -11.52 -14.50
N ALA A 446 -3.22 -12.68 -14.71
CA ALA A 446 -2.87 -13.56 -15.81
C ALA A 446 -3.18 -12.93 -17.18
N LEU A 447 -4.34 -12.24 -17.30
CA LEU A 447 -4.71 -11.51 -18.52
C LEU A 447 -3.79 -10.31 -18.76
N LEU A 448 -3.46 -9.55 -17.72
CA LEU A 448 -2.54 -8.43 -17.84
C LEU A 448 -1.14 -8.90 -18.30
N LYS A 449 -0.63 -10.00 -17.73
CA LYS A 449 0.61 -10.60 -18.18
C LYS A 449 0.54 -11.05 -19.64
N LEU A 450 -0.55 -11.73 -20.03
CA LEU A 450 -0.77 -12.18 -21.40
C LEU A 450 -0.74 -10.99 -22.38
N LEU A 451 -1.47 -9.92 -22.09
CA LEU A 451 -1.60 -8.75 -22.96
C LEU A 451 -0.32 -7.92 -23.01
N MET A 452 0.32 -7.68 -21.85
CA MET A 452 1.47 -6.77 -21.76
C MET A 452 2.77 -7.45 -22.17
N PHE A 453 2.91 -8.75 -21.92
CA PHE A 453 4.16 -9.46 -22.14
C PHE A 453 4.06 -10.51 -23.23
N ASP A 454 3.19 -11.52 -23.08
CA ASP A 454 3.19 -12.67 -23.99
C ASP A 454 2.85 -12.24 -25.44
N LEU A 455 1.93 -11.28 -25.60
CA LEU A 455 1.60 -10.72 -26.91
C LEU A 455 2.69 -9.78 -27.49
N ALA A 456 3.49 -9.14 -26.66
CA ALA A 456 4.53 -8.22 -27.12
C ALA A 456 5.78 -8.93 -27.63
N TYR A 457 6.19 -10.01 -26.94
CA TYR A 457 7.48 -10.67 -27.16
C TYR A 457 7.40 -11.99 -27.93
N MET A 458 6.22 -12.58 -28.13
CA MET A 458 6.04 -13.83 -28.85
C MET A 458 5.85 -13.63 -30.35
N GLY A 459 6.32 -14.57 -31.16
CA GLY A 459 6.06 -14.62 -32.61
C GLY A 459 4.57 -14.81 -32.92
N ALA A 460 4.12 -14.41 -34.11
CA ALA A 460 2.72 -14.38 -34.52
C ALA A 460 1.96 -15.69 -34.28
N MET A 461 2.60 -16.85 -34.61
CA MET A 461 2.02 -18.19 -34.44
C MET A 461 1.82 -18.53 -32.95
N THR A 462 2.82 -18.23 -32.10
CA THR A 462 2.76 -18.49 -30.66
C THR A 462 1.73 -17.59 -29.98
N ARG A 463 1.59 -16.33 -30.42
CA ARG A 463 0.50 -15.43 -29.96
C ARG A 463 -0.87 -16.03 -30.20
N ALA A 464 -1.11 -16.48 -31.45
CA ALA A 464 -2.40 -17.05 -31.82
C ALA A 464 -2.72 -18.28 -30.96
N MET A 465 -1.78 -19.20 -30.81
CA MET A 465 -1.94 -20.41 -30.00
C MET A 465 -2.19 -20.09 -28.51
N THR A 466 -1.43 -19.17 -27.94
CA THR A 466 -1.60 -18.77 -26.52
C THR A 466 -2.97 -18.09 -26.30
N CYS A 467 -3.42 -17.23 -27.20
CA CYS A 467 -4.74 -16.61 -27.12
C CYS A 467 -5.88 -17.64 -27.25
N VAL A 468 -5.75 -18.63 -28.14
CA VAL A 468 -6.74 -19.70 -28.30
C VAL A 468 -6.81 -20.55 -27.03
N VAL A 469 -5.67 -21.01 -26.50
CA VAL A 469 -5.63 -21.83 -25.28
C VAL A 469 -6.18 -21.04 -24.08
N ALA A 470 -5.74 -19.80 -23.90
CA ALA A 470 -6.23 -18.94 -22.83
C ALA A 470 -7.75 -18.67 -22.95
N GLY A 471 -8.22 -18.41 -24.16
CA GLY A 471 -9.66 -18.25 -24.46
C GLY A 471 -10.49 -19.49 -24.14
N LEU A 472 -10.00 -20.67 -24.50
CA LEU A 472 -10.66 -21.94 -24.18
C LEU A 472 -10.72 -22.22 -22.69
N VAL A 473 -9.63 -21.96 -21.94
CA VAL A 473 -9.60 -22.10 -20.48
C VAL A 473 -10.60 -21.15 -19.82
N LEU A 474 -10.64 -19.90 -20.26
CA LEU A 474 -11.60 -18.91 -19.76
C LEU A 474 -13.05 -19.30 -20.07
N LEU A 475 -13.31 -19.81 -21.25
CA LEU A 475 -14.65 -20.24 -21.69
C LEU A 475 -15.11 -21.48 -20.89
N ALA A 476 -14.24 -22.45 -20.68
CA ALA A 476 -14.49 -23.61 -19.82
C ALA A 476 -14.74 -23.21 -18.35
N ALA A 477 -13.91 -22.30 -17.78
CA ALA A 477 -14.09 -21.79 -16.44
C ALA A 477 -15.39 -20.98 -16.30
N GLY A 478 -15.69 -20.10 -17.25
CA GLY A 478 -16.90 -19.29 -17.27
C GLY A 478 -18.18 -20.12 -17.39
N THR A 479 -18.19 -21.14 -18.25
CA THR A 479 -19.36 -22.05 -18.40
C THR A 479 -19.56 -22.90 -17.15
N THR A 480 -18.48 -23.41 -16.55
CA THR A 480 -18.55 -24.19 -15.30
C THR A 480 -19.06 -23.30 -14.17
N TYR A 481 -18.56 -22.08 -14.06
CA TYR A 481 -19.03 -21.11 -13.07
C TYR A 481 -20.50 -20.78 -13.25
N ALA A 482 -20.95 -20.46 -14.47
CA ALA A 482 -22.33 -20.13 -14.75
C ALA A 482 -23.30 -21.28 -14.43
N ARG A 483 -22.91 -22.52 -14.76
CA ARG A 483 -23.70 -23.73 -14.41
C ARG A 483 -23.81 -23.93 -12.91
N THR A 484 -22.69 -23.84 -12.17
CA THR A 484 -22.68 -24.06 -10.72
C THR A 484 -23.43 -22.95 -9.99
N TYR A 485 -23.31 -21.71 -10.44
CA TYR A 485 -24.09 -20.58 -9.90
C TYR A 485 -25.60 -20.75 -10.14
N ALA A 486 -26.00 -21.19 -11.33
CA ALA A 486 -27.39 -21.45 -11.66
C ALA A 486 -28.00 -22.58 -10.81
N LEU A 487 -27.22 -23.61 -10.50
CA LEU A 487 -27.64 -24.71 -9.61
C LEU A 487 -27.77 -24.22 -8.16
N ALA A 488 -26.78 -23.54 -7.63
CA ALA A 488 -26.80 -22.98 -6.28
C ALA A 488 -27.94 -21.96 -6.07
N SER A 489 -28.26 -21.16 -7.10
CA SER A 489 -29.37 -20.20 -7.04
C SER A 489 -30.75 -20.87 -7.12
N LYS A 490 -30.89 -22.04 -7.76
CA LYS A 490 -32.11 -22.86 -7.75
C LYS A 490 -32.34 -23.51 -6.40
N GLU A 491 -31.30 -24.06 -5.76
CA GLU A 491 -31.36 -24.65 -4.41
C GLU A 491 -31.76 -23.62 -3.35
N ALA A 492 -31.21 -22.39 -3.46
CA ALA A 492 -31.55 -21.29 -2.55
C ALA A 492 -33.00 -20.77 -2.72
N LYS A 493 -33.64 -21.01 -3.87
CA LYS A 493 -35.01 -20.60 -4.16
C LYS A 493 -36.07 -21.70 -3.87
N GLN A 494 -35.68 -22.95 -3.61
CA GLN A 494 -36.61 -23.96 -3.15
C GLN A 494 -36.99 -23.68 -1.69
N PRO A 495 -38.29 -23.39 -1.38
CA PRO A 495 -38.73 -23.27 0.00
C PRO A 495 -38.44 -24.59 0.70
N LYS A 496 -37.80 -24.57 1.86
CA LYS A 496 -37.81 -25.72 2.76
C LYS A 496 -39.26 -26.12 2.94
N ALA A 497 -39.67 -27.26 2.35
CA ALA A 497 -40.95 -27.85 2.61
C ALA A 497 -41.10 -27.96 4.13
N SER A 498 -42.09 -27.26 4.63
CA SER A 498 -42.45 -27.23 6.05
C SER A 498 -42.62 -28.64 6.54
N SER A 499 -41.75 -29.10 7.39
CA SER A 499 -42.03 -30.23 8.30
C SER A 499 -43.00 -29.70 9.36
N GLU A 500 -44.30 -29.67 9.02
CA GLU A 500 -45.32 -29.58 10.04
C GLU A 500 -45.27 -30.85 10.87
N PRO A 501 -45.13 -30.78 12.22
CA PRO A 501 -45.35 -31.92 13.07
C PRO A 501 -46.87 -32.17 13.12
N HIS A 502 -47.29 -33.34 12.66
CA HIS A 502 -48.62 -33.87 12.91
C HIS A 502 -48.89 -33.85 14.44
N GLN A 503 -49.66 -32.89 14.90
CA GLN A 503 -50.34 -32.98 16.19
C GLN A 503 -51.43 -34.03 16.07
N GLU A 504 -51.14 -35.23 16.56
CA GLU A 504 -52.18 -36.20 16.92
C GLU A 504 -53.04 -35.63 18.05
N ARG A 505 -54.29 -35.30 17.72
CA ARG A 505 -55.33 -35.12 18.75
C ARG A 505 -55.75 -36.51 19.24
N HIS A 506 -55.42 -36.82 20.45
CA HIS A 506 -56.14 -37.83 21.23
C HIS A 506 -57.30 -37.14 21.94
N VAL A 507 -58.51 -37.69 21.68
CA VAL A 507 -59.76 -37.49 22.40
C VAL A 507 -59.73 -38.21 23.74
#